data_f718def89afa9634f0e4b898e86771ef
#
_entry.id   f718def89afa9634f0e4b898e86771ef
#
_cell.length_a   1.000
_cell.length_b   1.000
_cell.length_c   1.000
_cell.angle_alpha   90.00
_cell.angle_beta   90.00
_cell.angle_gamma   90.00
#
_symmetry.space_group_name_H-M   'P 1'
#
loop_
_entity.id
_entity.type
_entity.pdbx_description
1 polymer ?
#
loop_
_entity_poly.entity_id
_entity_poly.type
_entity_poly.pdbx_seq_one_letter_code
_entity_poly.pdbx_strand_id
1 'polypeptide(L)'
;EQEEYKIEWVIPNAQKNQMEPILLTLKPHGKSHILSAHPGEEFGYVLKGNVTLVRENKKYKLKATDTFYLDGKKSHYLYNHTNSEAKVLWITTPPTF
;
A
#
# COMPACT_ATOMS: atom_id res chain seq x y z
N GLU A 1 -16.51 -8.74 2.62
CA GLU A 1 -16.05 -8.24 1.33
C GLU A 1 -15.68 -6.77 1.38
N GLN A 2 -14.51 -6.44 0.91
CA GLN A 2 -14.05 -5.08 0.92
C GLN A 2 -14.50 -4.32 -0.31
N GLU A 3 -15.11 -3.18 -0.08
CA GLU A 3 -15.58 -2.34 -1.16
C GLU A 3 -14.55 -1.31 -1.61
N GLU A 4 -13.56 -1.03 -0.76
CA GLU A 4 -12.63 0.06 -1.03
C GLU A 4 -11.33 -0.39 -1.65
N TYR A 5 -10.92 -1.62 -1.41
CA TYR A 5 -9.65 -2.11 -1.93
C TYR A 5 -9.68 -3.61 -2.12
N LYS A 6 -8.71 -4.07 -2.90
CA LYS A 6 -8.51 -5.49 -3.17
C LYS A 6 -7.02 -5.79 -3.06
N ILE A 7 -6.68 -6.88 -2.40
CA ILE A 7 -5.29 -7.31 -2.27
C ILE A 7 -5.11 -8.62 -3.01
N GLU A 8 -4.06 -8.67 -3.84
CA GLU A 8 -3.68 -9.90 -4.53
C GLU A 8 -2.23 -10.20 -4.15
N TRP A 9 -1.98 -11.41 -3.65
CA TRP A 9 -0.63 -11.83 -3.28
C TRP A 9 0.11 -12.20 -4.55
N VAL A 10 1.23 -11.52 -4.80
CA VAL A 10 2.05 -11.75 -5.99
C VAL A 10 2.79 -13.07 -5.89
N ILE A 11 3.24 -13.40 -4.68
CA ILE A 11 3.97 -14.64 -4.40
C ILE A 11 3.15 -15.49 -3.43
N PRO A 12 2.81 -16.73 -3.79
CA PRO A 12 2.11 -17.60 -2.84
C PRO A 12 3.01 -17.93 -1.66
N ASN A 13 2.40 -18.10 -0.49
CA ASN A 13 3.11 -18.48 0.74
C ASN A 13 4.16 -17.46 1.15
N ALA A 14 3.93 -16.19 0.87
CA ALA A 14 4.90 -15.14 1.18
C ALA A 14 5.18 -15.02 2.68
N GLN A 15 4.29 -15.54 3.53
CA GLN A 15 4.50 -15.49 4.98
C GLN A 15 5.76 -16.23 5.41
N LYS A 16 6.26 -17.11 4.59
CA LYS A 16 7.50 -17.86 4.88
C LYS A 16 8.74 -17.12 4.40
N ASN A 17 8.56 -16.00 3.72
CA ASN A 17 9.66 -15.22 3.18
C ASN A 17 9.91 -14.00 4.07
N GLN A 18 11.04 -13.35 3.83
CA GLN A 18 11.33 -12.13 4.56
C GLN A 18 10.55 -10.94 4.04
N MET A 19 10.12 -10.97 2.78
CA MET A 19 9.32 -9.89 2.21
C MET A 19 8.03 -10.45 1.63
N GLU A 20 7.01 -9.61 1.65
CA GLU A 20 5.70 -9.97 1.15
C GLU A 20 5.25 -8.92 0.12
N PRO A 21 5.33 -9.23 -1.19
CA PRO A 21 4.81 -8.32 -2.20
C PRO A 21 3.33 -8.58 -2.46
N ILE A 22 2.56 -7.52 -2.53
CA ILE A 22 1.16 -7.60 -2.91
C ILE A 22 0.86 -6.58 -4.01
N LEU A 23 -0.19 -6.85 -4.75
CA LEU A 23 -0.77 -5.89 -5.67
C LEU A 23 -2.03 -5.36 -5.01
N LEU A 24 -2.02 -4.07 -4.70
CA LEU A 24 -3.16 -3.40 -4.10
C LEU A 24 -3.93 -2.67 -5.20
N THR A 25 -5.22 -2.92 -5.28
CA THR A 25 -6.11 -2.15 -6.13
C THR A 25 -6.99 -1.30 -5.23
N LEU A 26 -6.95 0.01 -5.43
CA LEU A 26 -7.81 0.95 -4.71
C LEU A 26 -8.90 1.41 -5.64
N LYS A 27 -10.14 1.23 -5.23
CA LYS A 27 -11.28 1.73 -6.00
C LYS A 27 -11.35 3.24 -5.88
N PRO A 28 -12.11 3.90 -6.76
CA PRO A 28 -12.28 5.35 -6.62
C PRO A 28 -12.72 5.70 -5.22
N HIS A 29 -12.06 6.71 -4.64
CA HIS A 29 -12.32 7.21 -3.29
C HIS A 29 -12.14 6.17 -2.17
N GLY A 30 -11.47 5.05 -2.49
CA GLY A 30 -11.22 4.02 -1.51
C GLY A 30 -9.89 4.18 -0.82
N LYS A 31 -9.77 3.56 0.35
CA LYS A 31 -8.50 3.55 1.06
C LYS A 31 -8.18 2.13 1.52
N SER A 32 -6.89 1.86 1.66
CA SER A 32 -6.43 0.58 2.17
C SER A 32 -6.75 0.48 3.66
N HIS A 33 -6.64 -0.72 4.21
CA HIS A 33 -6.69 -0.85 5.66
C HIS A 33 -5.49 -0.11 6.26
N ILE A 34 -5.63 0.32 7.49
CA ILE A 34 -4.59 1.06 8.19
C ILE A 34 -3.58 0.05 8.72
N LEU A 35 -2.32 0.25 8.36
CA LEU A 35 -1.24 -0.56 8.91
C LEU A 35 -0.76 0.10 10.19
N SER A 36 -0.90 -0.64 11.30
CA SER A 36 -0.39 -0.16 12.59
C SER A 36 1.13 -0.10 12.56
N ALA A 37 1.69 0.70 13.45
CA ALA A 37 3.13 0.76 13.57
C ALA A 37 3.70 -0.63 13.86
N HIS A 38 4.78 -0.98 13.17
CA HIS A 38 5.41 -2.29 13.31
C HIS A 38 6.90 -2.17 12.97
N PRO A 39 7.73 -3.08 13.47
CA PRO A 39 9.12 -3.09 13.03
C PRO A 39 9.19 -3.59 11.60
N GLY A 40 10.14 -3.04 10.84
CA GLY A 40 10.33 -3.45 9.46
C GLY A 40 10.29 -2.30 8.50
N GLU A 41 10.28 -2.63 7.22
CA GLU A 41 10.34 -1.65 6.15
C GLU A 41 9.32 -1.97 5.07
N GLU A 42 8.99 -0.96 4.28
CA GLU A 42 8.02 -1.09 3.20
C GLU A 42 8.47 -0.30 2.00
N PHE A 43 8.14 -0.84 0.84
CA PHE A 43 8.38 -0.19 -0.44
C PHE A 43 7.10 -0.25 -1.25
N GLY A 44 6.78 0.86 -1.93
CA GLY A 44 5.64 0.90 -2.83
C GLY A 44 6.01 1.50 -4.17
N TYR A 45 5.38 1.00 -5.22
CA TYR A 45 5.54 1.51 -6.57
C TYR A 45 4.15 1.67 -7.17
N VAL A 46 3.79 2.91 -7.53
CA VAL A 46 2.47 3.18 -8.10
C VAL A 46 2.46 2.75 -9.56
N LEU A 47 1.66 1.74 -9.87
CA LEU A 47 1.58 1.20 -11.21
C LEU A 47 0.59 1.96 -12.07
N LYS A 48 -0.49 2.47 -11.46
CA LYS A 48 -1.58 3.09 -12.20
C LYS A 48 -2.29 4.08 -11.30
N GLY A 49 -2.66 5.22 -11.86
CA GLY A 49 -3.49 6.19 -11.17
C GLY A 49 -2.73 7.06 -10.19
N ASN A 50 -3.47 7.60 -9.24
CA ASN A 50 -2.94 8.53 -8.25
C ASN A 50 -3.36 8.05 -6.87
N VAL A 51 -2.42 8.08 -5.93
CA VAL A 51 -2.70 7.70 -4.55
C VAL A 51 -2.08 8.70 -3.61
N THR A 52 -2.62 8.78 -2.40
CA THR A 52 -2.05 9.59 -1.33
C THR A 52 -1.60 8.63 -0.24
N LEU A 53 -0.33 8.72 0.12
CA LEU A 53 0.20 8.00 1.27
C LEU A 53 -0.03 8.88 2.49
N VAL A 54 -0.76 8.35 3.46
CA VAL A 54 -1.02 9.06 4.71
C VAL A 54 -0.21 8.34 5.80
N ARG A 55 0.69 9.07 6.44
CA ARG A 55 1.53 8.54 7.51
C ARG A 55 1.40 9.47 8.69
N GLU A 56 0.59 9.06 9.64
CA GLU A 56 0.16 9.90 10.75
C GLU A 56 -0.48 11.19 10.23
N ASN A 57 0.11 12.34 10.48
CA ASN A 57 -0.45 13.62 10.08
C ASN A 57 0.05 14.10 8.72
N LYS A 58 0.93 13.36 8.07
CA LYS A 58 1.54 13.79 6.83
C LYS A 58 0.92 13.06 5.65
N LYS A 59 0.77 13.80 4.55
CA LYS A 59 0.19 13.27 3.32
C LYS A 59 1.14 13.51 2.16
N TYR A 60 1.34 12.47 1.36
CA TYR A 60 2.23 12.53 0.20
C TYR A 60 1.44 12.08 -1.01
N LYS A 61 1.33 12.96 -2.01
CA LYS A 61 0.61 12.64 -3.24
C LYS A 61 1.55 11.97 -4.22
N LEU A 62 1.14 10.83 -4.73
CA LEU A 62 1.93 10.00 -5.63
C LEU A 62 1.14 9.72 -6.89
N LYS A 63 1.82 9.71 -8.02
CA LYS A 63 1.21 9.35 -9.29
C LYS A 63 1.92 8.14 -9.87
N ALA A 64 1.40 7.62 -10.97
CA ALA A 64 1.97 6.44 -11.62
C ALA A 64 3.49 6.64 -11.82
N THR A 65 4.24 5.62 -11.53
CA THR A 65 5.70 5.50 -11.51
C THR A 65 6.40 6.12 -10.32
N ASP A 66 5.66 6.82 -9.45
CA ASP A 66 6.25 7.26 -8.18
C ASP A 66 6.40 6.09 -7.23
N THR A 67 7.35 6.23 -6.31
CA THR A 67 7.63 5.19 -5.32
C THR A 67 7.60 5.79 -3.93
N PHE A 68 7.45 4.92 -2.93
CA PHE A 68 7.65 5.33 -1.55
C PHE A 68 8.42 4.24 -0.81
N TYR A 69 9.10 4.65 0.22
CA TYR A 69 9.85 3.75 1.08
C TYR A 69 9.74 4.28 2.51
N LEU A 70 9.39 3.40 3.44
CA LEU A 70 9.28 3.81 4.82
C LEU A 70 9.64 2.68 5.77
N ASP A 71 10.03 3.08 6.97
CA ASP A 71 10.11 2.13 8.08
C ASP A 71 8.70 1.98 8.66
N GLY A 72 8.32 0.99 9.27
CA GLY A 72 6.97 0.80 9.75
C GLY A 72 6.66 1.48 11.09
N LYS A 73 7.44 2.46 11.50
CA LYS A 73 7.35 2.99 12.87
C LYS A 73 6.08 3.76 13.15
N LYS A 74 5.38 4.24 12.13
CA LYS A 74 4.17 5.03 12.31
C LYS A 74 3.04 4.41 11.51
N SER A 75 1.82 4.53 12.02
CA SER A 75 0.67 4.00 11.29
C SER A 75 0.50 4.73 9.96
N HIS A 76 0.02 4.03 8.96
CA HIS A 76 -0.08 4.58 7.61
C HIS A 76 -1.08 3.80 6.79
N TYR A 77 -1.53 4.44 5.70
CA TYR A 77 -2.40 3.79 4.72
C TYR A 77 -2.31 4.55 3.40
N LEU A 78 -2.86 3.94 2.36
CA LEU A 78 -2.96 4.57 1.05
C LEU A 78 -4.41 4.92 0.77
N TYR A 79 -4.62 6.04 0.12
CA TYR A 79 -5.94 6.56 -0.19
C TYR A 79 -6.01 7.02 -1.65
N ASN A 80 -7.08 6.68 -2.32
CA ASN A 80 -7.33 7.10 -3.70
C ASN A 80 -8.44 8.14 -3.68
N HIS A 81 -8.06 9.40 -3.84
CA HIS A 81 -9.03 10.51 -3.79
C HIS A 81 -9.59 10.84 -5.17
N THR A 82 -9.36 10.00 -6.17
CA THR A 82 -9.81 10.27 -7.54
C THR A 82 -11.00 9.42 -7.90
N ASN A 83 -11.54 9.67 -9.09
CA ASN A 83 -12.66 8.89 -9.65
C ASN A 83 -12.20 7.71 -10.49
N SER A 84 -10.90 7.44 -10.51
CA SER A 84 -10.33 6.34 -11.29
C SER A 84 -9.62 5.36 -10.38
N GLU A 85 -9.63 4.10 -10.78
CA GLU A 85 -8.95 3.03 -10.05
C GLU A 85 -7.44 3.29 -10.00
N ALA A 86 -6.81 2.90 -8.91
CA ALA A 86 -5.36 2.98 -8.76
C ALA A 86 -4.80 1.61 -8.39
N LYS A 87 -3.56 1.36 -8.79
CA LYS A 87 -2.87 0.11 -8.48
C LYS A 87 -1.47 0.39 -7.98
N VAL A 88 -1.08 -0.34 -6.94
CA VAL A 88 0.21 -0.16 -6.28
C VAL A 88 0.82 -1.52 -6.01
N LEU A 89 2.08 -1.69 -6.40
CA LEU A 89 2.87 -2.82 -5.93
C LEU A 89 3.44 -2.43 -4.58
N TRP A 90 3.11 -3.18 -3.54
CA TRP A 90 3.44 -2.83 -2.16
C TRP A 90 4.15 -4.01 -1.51
N ILE A 91 5.35 -3.77 -1.02
CA ILE A 91 6.19 -4.82 -0.44
C ILE A 91 6.49 -4.48 1.01
N THR A 92 6.27 -5.43 1.91
CA THR A 92 6.60 -5.24 3.32
C THR A 92 7.60 -6.30 3.77
N THR A 93 8.41 -5.95 4.74
CA THR A 93 9.30 -6.86 5.46
C THR A 93 9.21 -6.53 6.94
N PRO A 94 8.87 -7.49 7.81
CA PRO A 94 8.39 -8.84 7.49
C PRO A 94 6.96 -8.80 6.94
N PRO A 95 6.42 -9.94 6.49
CA PRO A 95 5.05 -10.00 5.98
C PRO A 95 4.05 -9.40 6.95
N THR A 96 3.17 -8.55 6.43
CA THR A 96 2.24 -7.77 7.24
C THR A 96 0.79 -7.87 6.72
N PHE A 97 0.62 -8.26 5.47
CA PHE A 97 -0.71 -8.32 4.84
C PHE A 97 -1.44 -9.61 5.08
#